data_6e79e67687b09d4ae5a9e902e5b3978f
#
_entry.id   6e79e67687b09d4ae5a9e902e5b3978f
#
_cell.length_a   1.000
_cell.length_b   1.000
_cell.length_c   1.000
_cell.angle_alpha   90.00
_cell.angle_beta   90.00
_cell.angle_gamma   90.00
#
_symmetry.space_group_name_H-M   'P 1'
#
loop_
_entity.id
_entity.type
_entity.pdbx_description
1 polymer ?
#
loop_
_entity_poly.entity_id
_entity_poly.type
_entity_poly.pdbx_seq_one_letter_code
_entity_poly.pdbx_strand_id
1 'polypeptide(L)'
;MSKTPPFYNGASGLLIPIMTTHTNPPPPAQSATRASADEKSTAALATGWLHTAKFLTTAPQLHFLPALEVPEIAFVGRSNAGKSTCINILTQQKQLAFASKKPGRTQHINLFALGKQGITDAVLTDLPGYGYAAVPKADKIRWQQVMANYLVTRENLKGIVLMCDPRQGLTELDEILLDIIRPRVQEGLKFLIILTKADKLTRSEQTKILSITKLQAGGGDVMLFSATKRQGIEDVSKLLWQWAHPTPQTP
;
A
#
# COMPACT_ATOMS: atom_id res chain seq x y z
N MET A 1 46.39 -59.32 41.10
CA MET A 1 47.79 -58.91 41.12
C MET A 1 47.77 -57.41 40.73
N SER A 2 47.76 -56.53 41.79
CA SER A 2 48.95 -55.88 42.34
C SER A 2 49.61 -54.98 41.27
N LYS A 3 49.60 -53.65 41.37
CA LYS A 3 50.26 -52.73 42.29
C LYS A 3 49.96 -51.29 42.00
N THR A 4 49.56 -50.49 42.96
CA THR A 4 49.88 -49.11 43.14
C THR A 4 51.29 -48.95 43.74
N PRO A 5 51.93 -47.76 43.89
CA PRO A 5 51.71 -46.36 43.75
C PRO A 5 52.99 -45.61 43.21
N PRO A 6 53.40 -44.35 43.52
CA PRO A 6 52.96 -43.38 44.49
C PRO A 6 52.94 -41.90 44.00
N PHE A 7 52.41 -41.02 44.88
CA PHE A 7 52.51 -39.56 45.02
C PHE A 7 53.73 -38.80 44.50
N TYR A 8 53.47 -37.59 43.95
CA TYR A 8 54.32 -36.45 44.29
C TYR A 8 53.53 -35.13 44.28
N ASN A 9 53.71 -34.36 45.35
CA ASN A 9 53.23 -33.03 45.59
C ASN A 9 53.99 -32.00 44.73
N GLY A 10 53.28 -30.94 44.31
CA GLY A 10 53.93 -29.76 43.76
C GLY A 10 52.92 -28.62 43.67
N ALA A 11 52.81 -27.83 44.73
CA ALA A 11 52.08 -26.61 44.76
C ALA A 11 52.81 -25.54 43.96
N SER A 12 52.10 -24.89 43.05
CA SER A 12 52.48 -23.54 42.58
C SER A 12 51.20 -22.80 42.23
N GLY A 13 50.84 -21.84 43.07
CA GLY A 13 49.73 -20.94 42.91
C GLY A 13 49.92 -20.02 41.74
N LEU A 14 49.01 -20.01 40.82
CA LEU A 14 48.80 -18.92 39.90
C LEU A 14 47.48 -18.24 40.27
N LEU A 15 47.60 -17.06 40.85
CA LEU A 15 46.55 -16.07 41.04
C LEU A 15 46.09 -15.59 39.65
N ILE A 16 44.90 -16.03 39.22
CA ILE A 16 44.23 -15.46 38.05
C ILE A 16 43.49 -14.19 38.53
N PRO A 17 43.76 -13.00 37.99
CA PRO A 17 43.01 -11.80 38.35
C PRO A 17 41.57 -11.97 37.79
N ILE A 18 40.59 -11.83 38.67
CA ILE A 18 39.19 -11.72 38.29
C ILE A 18 39.00 -10.41 37.59
N MET A 19 38.94 -10.40 36.23
CA MET A 19 38.51 -9.24 35.47
C MET A 19 37.00 -9.05 35.75
N THR A 20 36.68 -8.08 36.59
CA THR A 20 35.35 -7.53 36.70
C THR A 20 35.02 -6.82 35.39
N THR A 21 34.25 -7.47 34.52
CA THR A 21 33.64 -6.83 33.38
C THR A 21 32.58 -5.86 33.88
N HIS A 22 32.95 -4.56 33.92
CA HIS A 22 31.95 -3.50 34.00
C HIS A 22 31.11 -3.55 32.73
N THR A 23 29.94 -4.23 32.78
CA THR A 23 28.91 -4.07 31.80
C THR A 23 28.32 -2.67 32.01
N ASN A 24 28.65 -1.75 31.13
CA ASN A 24 27.94 -0.49 31.04
C ASN A 24 26.46 -0.78 30.79
N PRO A 25 25.54 -0.14 31.53
CA PRO A 25 24.11 -0.29 31.23
C PRO A 25 23.86 0.23 29.80
N PRO A 26 22.88 -0.35 29.07
CA PRO A 26 22.53 0.08 27.74
C PRO A 26 22.12 1.57 27.77
N PRO A 27 22.46 2.36 26.74
CA PRO A 27 22.09 3.78 26.70
C PRO A 27 20.56 3.92 26.74
N PRO A 28 20.04 4.96 27.45
CA PRO A 28 18.61 5.07 27.71
C PRO A 28 17.84 5.39 26.41
N ALA A 29 16.63 4.91 26.37
CA ALA A 29 15.44 5.07 25.50
C ALA A 29 15.31 6.29 24.53
N GLN A 30 16.35 6.97 24.14
CA GLN A 30 16.30 8.12 23.20
C GLN A 30 16.08 7.70 21.74
N SER A 31 16.43 6.48 21.35
CA SER A 31 16.26 5.99 19.97
C SER A 31 14.80 5.69 19.63
N ALA A 32 14.04 5.13 20.57
CA ALA A 32 12.63 4.79 20.36
C ALA A 32 11.74 6.06 20.25
N THR A 33 12.04 7.10 21.02
CA THR A 33 11.29 8.36 21.01
C THR A 33 11.55 9.15 19.72
N ARG A 34 12.75 9.11 19.19
CA ARG A 34 13.13 9.78 17.95
C ARG A 34 12.51 9.10 16.73
N ALA A 35 12.54 7.77 16.66
CA ALA A 35 11.90 7.01 15.61
C ALA A 35 10.37 7.24 15.56
N SER A 36 9.70 7.31 16.72
CA SER A 36 8.25 7.59 16.77
C SER A 36 7.90 9.04 16.38
N ALA A 37 8.79 10.00 16.60
CA ALA A 37 8.60 11.39 16.18
C ALA A 37 8.79 11.53 14.66
N ASP A 38 9.78 10.86 14.09
CA ASP A 38 10.04 10.83 12.64
C ASP A 38 8.92 10.14 11.88
N GLU A 39 8.36 9.05 12.42
CA GLU A 39 7.18 8.38 11.83
C GLU A 39 5.93 9.26 11.83
N LYS A 40 5.66 9.98 12.91
CA LYS A 40 4.53 10.93 12.99
C LYS A 40 4.71 12.09 12.02
N SER A 41 5.94 12.60 11.89
CA SER A 41 6.28 13.66 10.94
C SER A 41 6.02 13.20 9.49
N THR A 42 6.46 11.99 9.13
CA THR A 42 6.25 11.41 7.81
C THR A 42 4.76 11.16 7.51
N ALA A 43 3.99 10.71 8.50
CA ALA A 43 2.55 10.51 8.36
C ALA A 43 1.82 11.83 8.09
N ALA A 44 2.15 12.88 8.84
CA ALA A 44 1.57 14.22 8.66
C ALA A 44 1.91 14.81 7.28
N LEU A 45 3.16 14.64 6.84
CA LEU A 45 3.63 15.07 5.53
C LEU A 45 2.89 14.35 4.40
N ALA A 46 2.80 13.03 4.46
CA ALA A 46 2.12 12.20 3.47
C ALA A 46 0.61 12.51 3.39
N THR A 47 -0.03 12.66 4.54
CA THR A 47 -1.45 13.01 4.61
C THR A 47 -1.67 14.43 4.07
N GLY A 48 -0.86 15.40 4.47
CA GLY A 48 -0.92 16.77 3.97
C GLY A 48 -0.69 16.88 2.45
N TRP A 49 0.15 16.02 1.89
CA TRP A 49 0.36 15.92 0.45
C TRP A 49 -0.90 15.40 -0.27
N LEU A 50 -1.54 14.34 0.22
CA LEU A 50 -2.80 13.86 -0.36
C LEU A 50 -3.93 14.90 -0.31
N HIS A 51 -3.95 15.77 0.70
CA HIS A 51 -4.92 16.87 0.80
C HIS A 51 -4.75 17.94 -0.29
N THR A 52 -3.60 17.96 -1.00
CA THR A 52 -3.40 18.89 -2.13
C THR A 52 -4.12 18.46 -3.41
N ALA A 53 -4.71 17.28 -3.43
CA ALA A 53 -5.35 16.70 -4.61
C ALA A 53 -6.37 17.65 -5.25
N LYS A 54 -6.24 17.83 -6.57
CA LYS A 54 -7.16 18.64 -7.38
C LYS A 54 -7.56 17.88 -8.63
N PHE A 55 -8.80 18.03 -9.07
CA PHE A 55 -9.21 17.47 -10.35
C PHE A 55 -8.33 18.00 -11.48
N LEU A 56 -7.73 17.08 -12.23
CA LEU A 56 -6.88 17.42 -13.37
C LEU A 56 -7.65 17.28 -14.68
N THR A 57 -8.18 16.10 -14.98
CA THR A 57 -8.94 15.82 -16.19
C THR A 57 -9.73 14.52 -16.07
N THR A 58 -10.60 14.28 -17.05
CA THR A 58 -11.29 13.01 -17.24
C THR A 58 -11.08 12.54 -18.68
N ALA A 59 -10.85 11.23 -18.86
CA ALA A 59 -10.61 10.63 -20.16
C ALA A 59 -11.58 9.46 -20.40
N PRO A 60 -12.37 9.48 -21.48
CA PRO A 60 -13.25 8.37 -21.83
C PRO A 60 -12.49 7.18 -22.43
N GLN A 61 -11.28 7.38 -22.92
CA GLN A 61 -10.41 6.37 -23.53
C GLN A 61 -8.94 6.74 -23.29
N LEU A 62 -8.03 5.77 -23.48
CA LEU A 62 -6.61 5.95 -23.16
C LEU A 62 -5.91 7.06 -23.95
N HIS A 63 -6.27 7.24 -25.22
CA HIS A 63 -5.63 8.25 -26.06
C HIS A 63 -6.00 9.70 -25.70
N PHE A 64 -6.99 9.89 -24.82
CA PHE A 64 -7.30 11.20 -24.24
C PHE A 64 -6.51 11.49 -22.96
N LEU A 65 -5.76 10.50 -22.45
CA LEU A 65 -4.93 10.71 -21.27
C LEU A 65 -3.75 11.61 -21.63
N PRO A 66 -3.44 12.63 -20.81
CA PRO A 66 -2.26 13.45 -21.03
C PRO A 66 -0.98 12.63 -20.87
N ALA A 67 0.04 12.96 -21.65
CA ALA A 67 1.39 12.51 -21.38
C ALA A 67 1.89 13.24 -20.13
N LEU A 68 2.27 12.48 -19.10
CA LEU A 68 2.75 13.01 -17.82
C LEU A 68 4.06 12.32 -17.46
N GLU A 69 5.02 13.11 -17.00
CA GLU A 69 6.33 12.61 -16.54
C GLU A 69 6.35 12.30 -15.03
N VAL A 70 5.34 12.80 -14.30
CA VAL A 70 5.24 12.58 -12.86
C VAL A 70 4.70 11.18 -12.51
N PRO A 71 5.07 10.63 -11.35
CA PRO A 71 4.54 9.35 -10.87
C PRO A 71 3.02 9.32 -10.84
N GLU A 72 2.44 8.20 -11.27
CA GLU A 72 1.01 7.98 -11.27
C GLU A 72 0.66 6.76 -10.40
N ILE A 73 -0.39 6.90 -9.59
CA ILE A 73 -0.91 5.84 -8.71
C ILE A 73 -2.38 5.60 -9.08
N ALA A 74 -2.68 4.40 -9.55
CA ALA A 74 -4.02 4.04 -10.01
C ALA A 74 -4.83 3.32 -8.94
N PHE A 75 -6.06 3.76 -8.73
CA PHE A 75 -7.05 3.08 -7.91
C PHE A 75 -7.96 2.23 -8.80
N VAL A 76 -7.98 0.94 -8.53
CA VAL A 76 -8.78 -0.06 -9.24
C VAL A 76 -9.66 -0.83 -8.26
N GLY A 77 -10.68 -1.50 -8.75
CA GLY A 77 -11.52 -2.35 -7.91
C GLY A 77 -12.92 -2.49 -8.46
N ARG A 78 -13.67 -3.42 -7.90
CA ARG A 78 -15.04 -3.66 -8.27
C ARG A 78 -15.93 -2.46 -7.99
N SER A 79 -17.01 -2.36 -8.75
CA SER A 79 -18.08 -1.41 -8.45
C SER A 79 -18.56 -1.60 -7.00
N ASN A 80 -18.70 -0.50 -6.26
CA ASN A 80 -19.07 -0.48 -4.84
C ASN A 80 -18.04 -1.09 -3.85
N ALA A 81 -16.82 -1.36 -4.29
CA ALA A 81 -15.73 -1.76 -3.38
C ALA A 81 -15.29 -0.62 -2.43
N GLY A 82 -15.75 0.61 -2.65
CA GLY A 82 -15.42 1.76 -1.79
C GLY A 82 -14.31 2.66 -2.34
N LYS A 83 -13.93 2.51 -3.62
CA LYS A 83 -12.82 3.23 -4.27
C LYS A 83 -12.94 4.76 -4.14
N SER A 84 -14.01 5.36 -4.65
CA SER A 84 -14.21 6.81 -4.58
C SER A 84 -14.35 7.31 -3.13
N THR A 85 -14.93 6.52 -2.24
CA THR A 85 -14.98 6.84 -0.81
C THR A 85 -13.57 6.88 -0.21
N CYS A 86 -12.71 5.90 -0.53
CA CYS A 86 -11.33 5.86 -0.07
C CYS A 86 -10.54 7.06 -0.58
N ILE A 87 -10.61 7.37 -1.87
CA ILE A 87 -9.96 8.54 -2.46
C ILE A 87 -10.41 9.82 -1.74
N ASN A 88 -11.71 10.02 -1.55
CA ASN A 88 -12.24 11.20 -0.89
C ASN A 88 -11.78 11.33 0.58
N ILE A 89 -11.67 10.21 1.29
CA ILE A 89 -11.17 10.20 2.69
C ILE A 89 -9.68 10.50 2.73
N LEU A 90 -8.87 9.87 1.87
CA LEU A 90 -7.43 10.09 1.80
C LEU A 90 -7.10 11.55 1.42
N THR A 91 -7.86 12.13 0.51
CA THR A 91 -7.69 13.52 0.06
C THR A 91 -8.39 14.55 0.94
N GLN A 92 -9.15 14.10 1.97
CA GLN A 92 -9.98 14.95 2.83
C GLN A 92 -10.99 15.82 2.06
N GLN A 93 -11.47 15.33 0.93
CA GLN A 93 -12.45 16.03 0.10
C GLN A 93 -13.75 15.23 0.01
N LYS A 94 -14.90 15.95 0.05
CA LYS A 94 -16.22 15.27 0.07
C LYS A 94 -16.62 14.69 -1.29
N GLN A 95 -16.16 15.27 -2.38
CA GLN A 95 -16.61 14.96 -3.75
C GLN A 95 -15.51 15.12 -4.81
N LEU A 96 -14.25 14.83 -4.49
CA LEU A 96 -13.18 14.81 -5.48
C LEU A 96 -13.42 13.65 -6.48
N ALA A 97 -13.60 12.46 -5.96
CA ALA A 97 -14.05 11.30 -6.73
C ALA A 97 -15.55 11.08 -6.54
N PHE A 98 -16.28 10.83 -7.62
CA PHE A 98 -17.73 10.64 -7.55
C PHE A 98 -18.08 9.28 -6.97
N ALA A 99 -18.46 9.25 -5.69
CA ALA A 99 -19.04 8.08 -5.05
C ALA A 99 -20.54 7.99 -5.39
N SER A 100 -20.90 7.22 -6.40
CA SER A 100 -22.29 7.01 -6.77
C SER A 100 -22.84 5.71 -6.14
N LYS A 101 -24.03 5.81 -5.55
CA LYS A 101 -24.82 4.62 -5.17
C LYS A 101 -25.45 3.93 -6.42
N LYS A 102 -25.55 4.65 -7.55
CA LYS A 102 -26.03 4.09 -8.82
C LYS A 102 -24.84 3.52 -9.58
N PRO A 103 -24.81 2.23 -9.84
CA PRO A 103 -23.75 1.57 -10.57
C PRO A 103 -23.66 2.05 -12.03
N GLY A 104 -22.45 1.98 -12.62
CA GLY A 104 -22.20 2.35 -14.01
C GLY A 104 -21.96 3.85 -14.28
N ARG A 105 -21.84 4.71 -13.23
CA ARG A 105 -21.61 6.15 -13.44
C ARG A 105 -20.16 6.55 -13.70
N THR A 106 -19.19 5.84 -13.17
CA THR A 106 -17.78 6.11 -13.49
C THR A 106 -17.40 5.29 -14.71
N GLN A 107 -17.68 5.84 -15.89
CA GLN A 107 -17.31 5.22 -17.17
C GLN A 107 -16.01 5.81 -17.73
N HIS A 108 -15.44 6.81 -17.08
CA HIS A 108 -14.25 7.52 -17.51
C HIS A 108 -13.12 7.35 -16.50
N ILE A 109 -11.91 7.50 -16.97
CA ILE A 109 -10.70 7.56 -16.17
C ILE A 109 -10.58 8.99 -15.64
N ASN A 110 -10.54 9.18 -14.31
CA ASN A 110 -10.39 10.49 -13.71
C ASN A 110 -8.99 10.64 -13.13
N LEU A 111 -8.33 11.76 -13.42
CA LEU A 111 -7.00 12.08 -12.93
C LEU A 111 -7.08 13.23 -11.93
N PHE A 112 -6.35 13.11 -10.83
CA PHE A 112 -6.23 14.10 -9.77
C PHE A 112 -4.76 14.45 -9.57
N ALA A 113 -4.38 15.70 -9.80
CA ALA A 113 -3.03 16.20 -9.58
C ALA A 113 -2.77 16.38 -8.08
N LEU A 114 -1.59 15.95 -7.63
CA LEU A 114 -1.03 16.19 -6.31
C LEU A 114 0.17 17.13 -6.42
N GLY A 115 0.41 17.92 -5.39
CA GLY A 115 1.57 18.80 -5.32
C GLY A 115 1.25 20.15 -4.70
N LYS A 116 2.29 20.96 -4.49
CA LYS A 116 2.19 22.26 -3.83
C LYS A 116 2.60 23.39 -4.77
N GLN A 117 2.13 24.60 -4.48
CA GLN A 117 2.55 25.83 -5.17
C GLN A 117 2.37 25.78 -6.71
N GLY A 118 1.36 25.06 -7.19
CA GLY A 118 1.11 24.93 -8.64
C GLY A 118 1.99 23.90 -9.36
N ILE A 119 2.90 23.23 -8.65
CA ILE A 119 3.74 22.18 -9.20
C ILE A 119 3.05 20.84 -8.93
N THR A 120 2.77 20.08 -9.98
CA THR A 120 2.27 18.69 -9.85
C THR A 120 3.47 17.77 -9.70
N ASP A 121 3.50 17.02 -8.62
CA ASP A 121 4.58 16.06 -8.31
C ASP A 121 4.13 14.60 -8.41
N ALA A 122 2.82 14.34 -8.43
CA ALA A 122 2.24 13.02 -8.72
C ALA A 122 0.78 13.15 -9.18
N VAL A 123 0.22 12.03 -9.64
CA VAL A 123 -1.19 11.93 -10.04
C VAL A 123 -1.83 10.70 -9.40
N LEU A 124 -3.04 10.88 -8.85
CA LEU A 124 -3.94 9.77 -8.54
C LEU A 124 -4.89 9.55 -9.71
N THR A 125 -5.09 8.30 -10.10
CA THR A 125 -6.01 7.92 -11.17
C THR A 125 -7.13 7.06 -10.62
N ASP A 126 -8.38 7.51 -10.79
CA ASP A 126 -9.58 6.76 -10.44
C ASP A 126 -10.07 6.03 -11.70
N LEU A 127 -9.80 4.73 -11.79
CA LEU A 127 -10.25 3.88 -12.89
C LEU A 127 -11.71 3.46 -12.71
N PRO A 128 -12.45 3.20 -13.81
CA PRO A 128 -13.81 2.67 -13.73
C PRO A 128 -13.88 1.37 -12.92
N GLY A 129 -14.92 1.25 -12.10
CA GLY A 129 -15.15 0.02 -11.34
C GLY A 129 -15.64 -1.12 -12.25
N TYR A 130 -15.06 -2.30 -12.10
CA TYR A 130 -15.46 -3.51 -12.86
C TYR A 130 -16.49 -4.37 -12.12
N GLY A 131 -16.97 -5.43 -12.80
CA GLY A 131 -17.82 -6.47 -12.19
C GLY A 131 -19.27 -6.06 -11.93
N TYR A 132 -19.76 -5.01 -12.59
CA TYR A 132 -21.15 -4.61 -12.47
C TYR A 132 -22.08 -5.45 -13.37
N ALA A 133 -23.12 -6.04 -12.75
CA ALA A 133 -24.00 -7.00 -13.43
C ALA A 133 -24.90 -6.38 -14.51
N ALA A 134 -25.40 -5.16 -14.30
CA ALA A 134 -26.39 -4.51 -15.17
C ALA A 134 -25.79 -3.75 -16.37
N VAL A 135 -24.48 -3.87 -16.62
CA VAL A 135 -23.83 -3.30 -17.81
C VAL A 135 -23.87 -4.34 -18.93
N PRO A 136 -24.20 -3.96 -20.18
CA PRO A 136 -24.17 -4.85 -21.34
C PRO A 136 -22.81 -5.57 -21.48
N LYS A 137 -22.85 -6.83 -21.94
CA LYS A 137 -21.63 -7.66 -22.04
C LYS A 137 -20.53 -7.00 -22.91
N ALA A 138 -20.93 -6.34 -23.99
CA ALA A 138 -19.99 -5.62 -24.87
C ALA A 138 -19.24 -4.49 -24.14
N ASP A 139 -19.94 -3.73 -23.31
CA ASP A 139 -19.33 -2.64 -22.53
C ASP A 139 -18.41 -3.20 -21.46
N LYS A 140 -18.75 -4.34 -20.82
CA LYS A 140 -17.85 -5.01 -19.87
C LYS A 140 -16.52 -5.39 -20.52
N ILE A 141 -16.58 -6.04 -21.68
CA ILE A 141 -15.38 -6.46 -22.43
C ILE A 141 -14.54 -5.24 -22.80
N ARG A 142 -15.19 -4.21 -23.35
CA ARG A 142 -14.50 -2.95 -23.70
C ARG A 142 -13.79 -2.33 -22.50
N TRP A 143 -14.44 -2.25 -21.35
CA TRP A 143 -13.84 -1.69 -20.15
C TRP A 143 -12.69 -2.52 -19.59
N GLN A 144 -12.83 -3.86 -19.65
CA GLN A 144 -11.74 -4.75 -19.27
C GLN A 144 -10.51 -4.54 -20.18
N GLN A 145 -10.71 -4.38 -21.48
CA GLN A 145 -9.63 -4.09 -22.44
C GLN A 145 -8.98 -2.72 -22.17
N VAL A 146 -9.77 -1.67 -21.96
CA VAL A 146 -9.27 -0.33 -21.65
C VAL A 146 -8.44 -0.36 -20.36
N MET A 147 -8.95 -1.02 -19.32
CA MET A 147 -8.26 -1.13 -18.03
C MET A 147 -6.97 -1.95 -18.16
N ALA A 148 -7.03 -3.11 -18.80
CA ALA A 148 -5.85 -3.95 -19.02
C ALA A 148 -4.77 -3.20 -19.81
N ASN A 149 -5.14 -2.55 -20.91
CA ASN A 149 -4.21 -1.72 -21.68
C ASN A 149 -3.61 -0.60 -20.83
N TYR A 150 -4.41 0.12 -20.05
CA TYR A 150 -3.90 1.14 -19.15
C TYR A 150 -2.86 0.58 -18.18
N LEU A 151 -3.18 -0.52 -17.48
CA LEU A 151 -2.30 -1.13 -16.50
C LEU A 151 -0.99 -1.66 -17.09
N VAL A 152 -1.03 -2.09 -18.36
CA VAL A 152 0.16 -2.63 -19.05
C VAL A 152 1.00 -1.53 -19.70
N THR A 153 0.38 -0.53 -20.33
CA THR A 153 1.10 0.42 -21.20
C THR A 153 1.39 1.78 -20.59
N ARG A 154 0.77 2.13 -19.44
CA ARG A 154 0.98 3.44 -18.81
C ARG A 154 2.37 3.52 -18.18
N GLU A 155 3.30 4.25 -18.82
CA GLU A 155 4.73 4.29 -18.46
C GLU A 155 5.01 4.93 -17.11
N ASN A 156 4.31 6.03 -16.81
CA ASN A 156 4.46 6.76 -15.55
C ASN A 156 3.70 6.13 -14.37
N LEU A 157 3.00 5.00 -14.56
CA LEU A 157 2.34 4.26 -13.50
C LEU A 157 3.37 3.61 -12.58
N LYS A 158 3.43 4.05 -11.32
CA LYS A 158 4.37 3.57 -10.30
C LYS A 158 3.70 2.69 -9.24
N GLY A 159 2.38 2.78 -9.10
CA GLY A 159 1.65 1.99 -8.13
C GLY A 159 0.20 1.73 -8.49
N ILE A 160 -0.31 0.60 -8.02
CA ILE A 160 -1.71 0.19 -8.18
C ILE A 160 -2.29 -0.11 -6.80
N VAL A 161 -3.44 0.49 -6.51
CA VAL A 161 -4.24 0.26 -5.31
C VAL A 161 -5.50 -0.49 -5.69
N LEU A 162 -5.56 -1.78 -5.35
CA LEU A 162 -6.73 -2.63 -5.56
C LEU A 162 -7.68 -2.53 -4.35
N MET A 163 -8.91 -2.10 -4.60
CA MET A 163 -9.95 -1.96 -3.58
C MET A 163 -10.78 -3.23 -3.51
N CYS A 164 -10.76 -3.91 -2.37
CA CYS A 164 -11.48 -5.16 -2.13
C CYS A 164 -12.44 -5.03 -0.93
N ASP A 165 -13.67 -5.52 -1.06
CA ASP A 165 -14.56 -5.69 0.10
C ASP A 165 -14.23 -7.03 0.78
N PRO A 166 -13.69 -7.03 2.00
CA PRO A 166 -13.18 -8.23 2.65
C PRO A 166 -14.24 -9.30 2.90
N ARG A 167 -15.52 -8.93 2.87
CA ARG A 167 -16.63 -9.89 3.02
C ARG A 167 -16.81 -10.79 1.78
N GLN A 168 -16.26 -10.37 0.65
CA GLN A 168 -16.29 -11.12 -0.61
C GLN A 168 -14.94 -11.79 -0.91
N GLY A 169 -13.86 -11.36 -0.27
CA GLY A 169 -12.50 -11.76 -0.60
C GLY A 169 -12.06 -11.26 -1.98
N LEU A 170 -10.95 -11.77 -2.47
CA LEU A 170 -10.54 -11.59 -3.87
C LEU A 170 -11.47 -12.41 -4.76
N THR A 171 -11.98 -11.77 -5.79
CA THR A 171 -12.85 -12.41 -6.77
C THR A 171 -12.05 -12.80 -8.01
N GLU A 172 -12.62 -13.66 -8.87
CA GLU A 172 -12.00 -14.05 -10.13
C GLU A 172 -11.50 -12.85 -10.97
N LEU A 173 -12.28 -11.75 -11.00
CA LEU A 173 -11.85 -10.52 -11.70
C LEU A 173 -10.67 -9.81 -11.01
N ASP A 174 -10.58 -9.88 -9.69
CA ASP A 174 -9.45 -9.36 -8.95
C ASP A 174 -8.20 -10.21 -9.22
N GLU A 175 -8.34 -11.54 -9.28
CA GLU A 175 -7.25 -12.47 -9.62
C GLU A 175 -6.75 -12.27 -11.05
N ILE A 176 -7.65 -12.12 -12.03
CA ILE A 176 -7.29 -11.78 -13.42
C ILE A 176 -6.51 -10.46 -13.48
N LEU A 177 -6.94 -9.44 -12.70
CA LEU A 177 -6.22 -8.18 -12.65
C LEU A 177 -4.81 -8.38 -12.07
N LEU A 178 -4.67 -9.15 -11.00
CA LEU A 178 -3.37 -9.47 -10.41
C LEU A 178 -2.45 -10.17 -11.40
N ASP A 179 -2.97 -11.11 -12.19
CA ASP A 179 -2.19 -11.79 -13.21
C ASP A 179 -1.73 -10.84 -14.34
N ILE A 180 -2.58 -9.90 -14.75
CA ILE A 180 -2.24 -8.89 -15.76
C ILE A 180 -1.10 -7.98 -15.28
N ILE A 181 -1.07 -7.58 -14.01
CA ILE A 181 -0.05 -6.68 -13.48
C ILE A 181 1.23 -7.39 -13.02
N ARG A 182 1.19 -8.70 -12.82
CA ARG A 182 2.31 -9.50 -12.29
C ARG A 182 3.64 -9.25 -12.99
N PRO A 183 3.74 -9.21 -14.34
CA PRO A 183 4.99 -8.92 -15.02
C PRO A 183 5.56 -7.55 -14.61
N ARG A 184 4.73 -6.52 -14.58
CA ARG A 184 5.15 -5.17 -14.18
C ARG A 184 5.54 -5.07 -12.70
N VAL A 185 4.90 -5.85 -11.83
CA VAL A 185 5.29 -5.95 -10.41
C VAL A 185 6.68 -6.54 -10.27
N GLN A 186 7.04 -7.53 -11.07
CA GLN A 186 8.40 -8.09 -11.14
C GLN A 186 9.43 -7.05 -11.64
N GLU A 187 9.01 -6.11 -12.47
CA GLU A 187 9.82 -4.98 -12.97
C GLU A 187 9.84 -3.79 -12.02
N GLY A 188 9.18 -3.87 -10.86
CA GLY A 188 9.23 -2.84 -9.81
C GLY A 188 7.97 -1.99 -9.65
N LEU A 189 6.89 -2.24 -10.41
CA LEU A 189 5.59 -1.62 -10.16
C LEU A 189 5.11 -1.98 -8.74
N LYS A 190 4.74 -0.99 -7.97
CA LYS A 190 4.24 -1.19 -6.60
C LYS A 190 2.76 -1.56 -6.59
N PHE A 191 2.35 -2.32 -5.57
CA PHE A 191 1.00 -2.82 -5.52
C PHE A 191 0.51 -2.97 -4.08
N LEU A 192 -0.71 -2.52 -3.83
CA LEU A 192 -1.40 -2.55 -2.54
C LEU A 192 -2.83 -3.07 -2.71
N ILE A 193 -3.25 -4.03 -1.89
CA ILE A 193 -4.66 -4.36 -1.70
C ILE A 193 -5.18 -3.64 -0.46
N ILE A 194 -6.22 -2.84 -0.64
CA ILE A 194 -6.97 -2.24 0.47
C ILE A 194 -8.23 -3.06 0.74
N LEU A 195 -8.28 -3.69 1.90
CA LEU A 195 -9.47 -4.35 2.44
C LEU A 195 -10.38 -3.30 3.06
N THR A 196 -11.36 -2.83 2.29
CA THR A 196 -12.27 -1.75 2.68
C THR A 196 -13.30 -2.20 3.70
N LYS A 197 -14.03 -1.24 4.30
CA LYS A 197 -15.14 -1.54 5.23
C LYS A 197 -14.73 -2.48 6.37
N ALA A 198 -13.49 -2.39 6.84
CA ALA A 198 -12.95 -3.23 7.90
C ALA A 198 -13.78 -3.16 9.19
N ASP A 199 -14.48 -2.04 9.41
CA ASP A 199 -15.42 -1.86 10.53
C ASP A 199 -16.62 -2.83 10.52
N LYS A 200 -16.86 -3.55 9.43
CA LYS A 200 -17.91 -4.57 9.30
C LYS A 200 -17.45 -5.96 9.73
N LEU A 201 -16.19 -6.10 10.12
CA LEU A 201 -15.57 -7.34 10.56
C LEU A 201 -15.15 -7.23 12.03
N THR A 202 -15.24 -8.32 12.76
CA THR A 202 -14.62 -8.48 14.08
C THR A 202 -13.10 -8.48 13.95
N ARG A 203 -12.37 -8.25 15.05
CA ARG A 203 -10.90 -8.29 15.05
C ARG A 203 -10.32 -9.62 14.56
N SER A 204 -10.95 -10.72 14.95
CA SER A 204 -10.53 -12.07 14.52
C SER A 204 -10.70 -12.23 13.00
N GLU A 205 -11.84 -11.82 12.45
CA GLU A 205 -12.08 -11.84 11.00
C GLU A 205 -11.11 -10.95 10.25
N GLN A 206 -10.81 -9.75 10.77
CA GLN A 206 -9.83 -8.83 10.17
C GLN A 206 -8.45 -9.50 10.08
N THR A 207 -7.99 -10.15 11.16
CA THR A 207 -6.70 -10.85 11.16
C THR A 207 -6.69 -12.01 10.17
N LYS A 208 -7.76 -12.81 10.15
CA LYS A 208 -7.90 -13.96 9.25
C LYS A 208 -7.89 -13.52 7.78
N ILE A 209 -8.73 -12.55 7.40
CA ILE A 209 -8.82 -12.10 6.00
C ILE A 209 -7.53 -11.42 5.54
N LEU A 210 -6.86 -10.66 6.41
CA LEU A 210 -5.57 -10.05 6.12
C LEU A 210 -4.52 -11.11 5.76
N SER A 211 -4.43 -12.19 6.54
CA SER A 211 -3.50 -13.30 6.30
C SER A 211 -3.83 -14.04 5.00
N ILE A 212 -5.10 -14.35 4.76
CA ILE A 212 -5.54 -15.04 3.54
C ILE A 212 -5.23 -14.17 2.31
N THR A 213 -5.60 -12.89 2.35
CA THR A 213 -5.38 -11.99 1.21
C THR A 213 -3.89 -11.78 0.92
N LYS A 214 -3.02 -11.73 1.94
CA LYS A 214 -1.57 -11.67 1.75
C LYS A 214 -1.03 -12.90 1.01
N LEU A 215 -1.52 -14.08 1.32
CA LEU A 215 -1.14 -15.31 0.61
C LEU A 215 -1.63 -15.30 -0.84
N GLN A 216 -2.89 -14.91 -1.08
CA GLN A 216 -3.47 -14.84 -2.42
C GLN A 216 -2.83 -13.77 -3.30
N ALA A 217 -2.43 -12.65 -2.72
CA ALA A 217 -1.80 -11.54 -3.44
C ALA A 217 -0.49 -11.94 -4.13
N GLY A 218 0.24 -12.89 -3.56
CA GLY A 218 1.51 -13.37 -4.12
C GLY A 218 2.61 -12.30 -4.16
N GLY A 219 2.50 -11.26 -3.33
CA GLY A 219 3.40 -10.11 -3.22
C GLY A 219 2.62 -8.82 -2.98
N GLY A 220 3.34 -7.69 -2.84
CA GLY A 220 2.74 -6.40 -2.53
C GLY A 220 2.26 -6.25 -1.09
N ASP A 221 1.64 -5.12 -0.81
CA ASP A 221 1.12 -4.80 0.51
C ASP A 221 -0.38 -5.12 0.61
N VAL A 222 -0.85 -5.45 1.83
CA VAL A 222 -2.28 -5.63 2.12
C VAL A 222 -2.60 -4.89 3.40
N MET A 223 -3.57 -3.97 3.34
CA MET A 223 -3.95 -3.11 4.46
C MET A 223 -5.46 -3.11 4.70
N LEU A 224 -5.84 -3.03 5.98
CA LEU A 224 -7.23 -2.80 6.40
C LEU A 224 -7.57 -1.32 6.31
N PHE A 225 -8.77 -1.00 5.83
CA PHE A 225 -9.24 0.37 5.72
C PHE A 225 -10.71 0.50 6.12
N SER A 226 -11.02 1.51 6.94
CA SER A 226 -12.39 1.90 7.24
C SER A 226 -12.56 3.41 7.16
N ALA A 227 -13.40 3.85 6.23
CA ALA A 227 -13.78 5.25 6.08
C ALA A 227 -14.51 5.78 7.33
N THR A 228 -15.41 4.96 7.91
CA THR A 228 -16.25 5.32 9.07
C THR A 228 -15.45 5.40 10.38
N LYS A 229 -14.47 4.50 10.55
CA LYS A 229 -13.59 4.46 11.73
C LYS A 229 -12.25 5.17 11.51
N ARG A 230 -12.03 5.74 10.33
CA ARG A 230 -10.77 6.39 9.92
C ARG A 230 -9.54 5.50 10.12
N GLN A 231 -9.71 4.18 9.96
CA GLN A 231 -8.65 3.19 10.11
C GLN A 231 -7.82 3.09 8.82
N GLY A 232 -6.50 2.97 8.94
CA GLY A 232 -5.57 2.72 7.83
C GLY A 232 -5.24 3.94 6.97
N ILE A 233 -5.76 5.16 7.33
CA ILE A 233 -5.55 6.38 6.53
C ILE A 233 -4.06 6.76 6.51
N GLU A 234 -3.42 6.80 7.67
CA GLU A 234 -2.01 7.21 7.80
C GLU A 234 -1.07 6.21 7.11
N ASP A 235 -1.30 4.92 7.30
CA ASP A 235 -0.44 3.87 6.73
C ASP A 235 -0.53 3.86 5.19
N VAL A 236 -1.75 3.95 4.66
CA VAL A 236 -1.97 4.08 3.21
C VAL A 236 -1.32 5.37 2.70
N SER A 237 -1.50 6.50 3.39
CA SER A 237 -0.91 7.78 2.97
C SER A 237 0.61 7.71 2.91
N LYS A 238 1.27 7.13 3.91
CA LYS A 238 2.72 6.94 3.94
C LYS A 238 3.21 6.10 2.77
N LEU A 239 2.51 4.99 2.50
CA LEU A 239 2.88 4.09 1.41
C LEU A 239 2.76 4.77 0.04
N LEU A 240 1.66 5.48 -0.21
CA LEU A 240 1.48 6.23 -1.46
C LEU A 240 2.51 7.35 -1.63
N TRP A 241 2.86 8.04 -0.53
CA TRP A 241 3.94 9.03 -0.53
C TRP A 241 5.27 8.41 -0.94
N GLN A 242 5.63 7.28 -0.36
CA GLN A 242 6.88 6.56 -0.68
C GLN A 242 6.93 6.11 -2.15
N TRP A 243 5.80 5.73 -2.74
CA TRP A 243 5.74 5.35 -4.14
C TRP A 243 5.93 6.53 -5.09
N ALA A 244 5.39 7.69 -4.72
CA ALA A 244 5.54 8.92 -5.50
C ALA A 244 6.92 9.58 -5.32
N HIS A 245 7.54 9.41 -4.14
CA HIS A 245 8.80 10.04 -3.77
C HIS A 245 9.82 8.97 -3.31
N PRO A 246 10.28 8.12 -4.23
CA PRO A 246 11.27 7.10 -3.87
C PRO A 246 12.55 7.78 -3.39
N THR A 247 13.05 7.38 -2.22
CA THR A 247 14.36 7.83 -1.76
C THR A 247 15.40 7.35 -2.77
N PRO A 248 16.30 8.23 -3.25
CA PRO A 248 17.39 7.78 -4.09
C PRO A 248 18.14 6.64 -3.39
N GLN A 249 18.20 5.47 -4.05
CA GLN A 249 19.08 4.41 -3.57
C GLN A 249 20.50 4.92 -3.76
N THR A 250 21.19 5.18 -2.65
CA THR A 250 22.64 5.45 -2.69
C THR A 250 23.29 4.19 -3.29
N PRO A 251 24.09 4.31 -4.34
CA PRO A 251 24.74 3.20 -4.99
C PRO A 251 25.73 2.49 -4.06
#